data_a4b8de40fe4b824edfeae1d05aeb9284
#
_entry.id   a4b8de40fe4b824edfeae1d05aeb9284
#
_cell.length_a   1.000
_cell.length_b   1.000
_cell.length_c   1.000
_cell.angle_alpha   90.00
_cell.angle_beta   90.00
_cell.angle_gamma   90.00
#
_symmetry.space_group_name_H-M   'P 1'
#
loop_
_entity.id
_entity.type
_entity.pdbx_description
1 polymer ?
#
loop_
_entity_poly.entity_id
_entity_poly.type
_entity_poly.pdbx_seq_one_letter_code
_entity_poly.pdbx_strand_id
1 'polypeptide(L)'
;VSDTESRLAALFPDAQSSLNDDGTAEVIGDGWSIDSGDAATRHHSLTVNGEVIDRGTVADLHSEHFTKTGALLPHYTETPAPPPEIRATSTGGVIMSNDEYHAHPSLGSTTIKRALTHPERMTAPSGISRQAADEGNRLHCAIIEPEEIHNRYVVAPRPDDYPHALKTSDDLKGALRSAGVKGYSGKKREELAAMVRESVPGAVLWSDILSEHGASAASKTFVSQDEWDEMHRCADAVMAHAFVKGEGLFSDGVGERSFFADVTYNDPGIYGRKWPMKARPDWLQATRVTDVKSWKGGAGRSAFIAQANRLHYDLSAALYLDVLREHGHRSDVFTWLVVDKSTLKTGGRVIIHAITMSPAFIEQGREKLSDALDRIHSWETSPGIYNRQEEIEHIAEPPAWGWR
;
A
#
# COMPACT_ATOMS: atom_id res chain seq x y z
N VAL A 1 1.18 18.58 -55.29
CA VAL A 1 1.08 18.31 -53.86
C VAL A 1 -0.13 17.42 -53.66
N SER A 2 0.01 16.23 -53.14
CA SER A 2 -1.12 15.32 -52.89
C SER A 2 -2.03 15.90 -51.78
N ASP A 3 -3.30 15.50 -51.76
CA ASP A 3 -4.23 15.90 -50.70
C ASP A 3 -3.68 15.52 -49.30
N THR A 4 -2.92 14.41 -49.26
CA THR A 4 -2.27 13.90 -48.05
C THR A 4 -1.14 14.82 -47.57
N GLU A 5 -0.25 15.29 -48.46
CA GLU A 5 0.84 16.20 -48.07
C GLU A 5 0.29 17.54 -47.58
N SER A 6 -0.77 18.06 -48.21
CA SER A 6 -1.43 19.29 -47.77
C SER A 6 -2.04 19.13 -46.34
N ARG A 7 -2.60 17.97 -46.04
CA ARG A 7 -3.16 17.66 -44.74
C ARG A 7 -2.08 17.51 -43.66
N LEU A 8 -0.97 16.86 -43.98
CA LEU A 8 0.17 16.72 -43.05
C LEU A 8 0.78 18.08 -42.73
N ALA A 9 1.01 18.91 -43.75
CA ALA A 9 1.52 20.26 -43.56
C ALA A 9 0.57 21.17 -42.74
N ALA A 10 -0.74 20.91 -42.80
CA ALA A 10 -1.72 21.61 -41.98
C ALA A 10 -1.72 21.17 -40.49
N LEU A 11 -1.43 19.91 -40.24
CA LEU A 11 -1.33 19.36 -38.88
C LEU A 11 0.01 19.70 -38.21
N PHE A 12 1.09 19.73 -38.99
CA PHE A 12 2.45 19.92 -38.49
C PHE A 12 3.17 21.04 -39.29
N PRO A 13 2.80 22.30 -39.10
CA PRO A 13 3.29 23.42 -39.94
C PRO A 13 4.81 23.64 -39.86
N ASP A 14 5.44 23.28 -38.73
CA ASP A 14 6.87 23.47 -38.46
C ASP A 14 7.71 22.23 -38.70
N ALA A 15 7.12 21.11 -39.16
CA ALA A 15 7.80 19.85 -39.42
C ALA A 15 8.02 19.59 -40.89
N GLN A 16 9.07 18.82 -41.22
CA GLN A 16 9.27 18.34 -42.59
C GLN A 16 8.37 17.12 -42.81
N SER A 17 7.56 17.16 -43.84
CA SER A 17 6.73 16.03 -44.25
C SER A 17 7.12 15.57 -45.65
N SER A 18 7.22 14.27 -45.86
CA SER A 18 7.48 13.63 -47.14
C SER A 18 6.50 12.48 -47.39
N LEU A 19 6.20 12.25 -48.66
CA LEU A 19 5.43 11.11 -49.11
C LEU A 19 6.39 10.17 -49.84
N ASN A 20 6.44 8.91 -49.44
CA ASN A 20 7.26 7.90 -50.09
C ASN A 20 6.57 7.36 -51.36
N ASP A 21 7.36 6.72 -52.24
CA ASP A 21 6.87 6.15 -53.51
C ASP A 21 5.78 5.08 -53.32
N ASP A 22 5.72 4.44 -52.18
CA ASP A 22 4.71 3.42 -51.79
C ASP A 22 3.42 4.04 -51.19
N GLY A 23 3.35 5.38 -51.13
CA GLY A 23 2.20 6.11 -50.59
C GLY A 23 2.20 6.26 -49.07
N THR A 24 3.29 5.85 -48.39
CA THR A 24 3.47 6.09 -46.98
C THR A 24 4.00 7.50 -46.69
N ALA A 25 3.69 8.05 -45.53
CA ALA A 25 4.08 9.43 -45.18
C ALA A 25 5.02 9.39 -43.94
N GLU A 26 6.02 10.25 -44.02
CA GLU A 26 6.93 10.50 -42.88
C GLU A 26 6.85 11.99 -42.50
N VAL A 27 6.80 12.26 -41.20
CA VAL A 27 6.83 13.62 -40.65
C VAL A 27 7.95 13.70 -39.62
N ILE A 28 8.88 14.61 -39.81
CA ILE A 28 10.05 14.79 -38.96
C ILE A 28 10.02 16.18 -38.33
N GLY A 29 9.99 16.25 -37.03
CA GLY A 29 10.16 17.45 -36.22
C GLY A 29 11.45 17.43 -35.42
N ASP A 30 11.65 18.45 -34.60
CA ASP A 30 12.82 18.55 -33.73
C ASP A 30 12.71 17.53 -32.56
N GLY A 31 13.53 16.49 -32.64
CA GLY A 31 13.58 15.42 -31.65
C GLY A 31 12.46 14.36 -31.73
N TRP A 32 11.63 14.39 -32.77
CA TRP A 32 10.56 13.40 -32.96
C TRP A 32 10.32 13.10 -34.45
N SER A 33 9.76 11.94 -34.73
CA SER A 33 9.29 11.57 -36.06
C SER A 33 8.03 10.72 -36.00
N ILE A 34 7.19 10.84 -37.01
CA ILE A 34 6.10 9.89 -37.27
C ILE A 34 6.48 9.13 -38.55
N ASP A 35 6.67 7.84 -38.40
CA ASP A 35 7.09 6.95 -39.47
C ASP A 35 5.93 6.02 -39.88
N SER A 36 5.83 5.78 -41.16
CA SER A 36 4.83 4.91 -41.74
C SER A 36 5.20 3.45 -41.55
N GLY A 37 4.66 2.82 -40.51
CA GLY A 37 4.99 1.43 -40.18
C GLY A 37 4.42 0.37 -41.12
N ASP A 38 3.24 0.55 -41.70
CA ASP A 38 2.58 -0.43 -42.61
C ASP A 38 1.51 0.21 -43.45
N ALA A 39 1.73 0.23 -44.74
CA ALA A 39 0.79 0.80 -45.75
C ALA A 39 -0.58 0.10 -45.75
N ALA A 40 -0.65 -1.17 -45.31
CA ALA A 40 -1.90 -1.95 -45.31
C ALA A 40 -2.79 -1.61 -44.10
N THR A 41 -2.22 -1.26 -42.97
CA THR A 41 -2.95 -0.96 -41.73
C THR A 41 -3.19 0.52 -41.50
N ARG A 42 -2.50 1.40 -42.20
CA ARG A 42 -2.48 2.87 -42.00
C ARG A 42 -2.08 3.28 -40.59
N HIS A 43 -1.35 2.43 -39.88
CA HIS A 43 -0.80 2.72 -38.57
C HIS A 43 0.63 3.23 -38.69
N HIS A 44 0.89 4.34 -38.05
CA HIS A 44 2.16 5.04 -38.00
C HIS A 44 2.76 4.86 -36.58
N SER A 45 4.07 5.01 -36.47
CA SER A 45 4.75 5.00 -35.18
C SER A 45 5.26 6.40 -34.86
N LEU A 46 4.90 6.95 -33.69
CA LEU A 46 5.50 8.16 -33.16
C LEU A 46 6.78 7.78 -32.40
N THR A 47 7.90 8.35 -32.82
CA THR A 47 9.21 8.19 -32.16
C THR A 47 9.66 9.54 -31.61
N VAL A 48 10.06 9.57 -30.35
CA VAL A 48 10.62 10.75 -29.69
C VAL A 48 11.98 10.38 -29.10
N ASN A 49 13.01 11.17 -29.43
CA ASN A 49 14.39 10.93 -28.99
C ASN A 49 14.90 9.50 -29.28
N GLY A 50 14.44 8.88 -30.35
CA GLY A 50 14.84 7.53 -30.78
C GLY A 50 14.06 6.37 -30.15
N GLU A 51 13.06 6.64 -29.34
CA GLU A 51 12.17 5.62 -28.76
C GLU A 51 10.77 5.70 -29.35
N VAL A 52 10.16 4.55 -29.70
CA VAL A 52 8.78 4.48 -30.19
C VAL A 52 7.85 4.68 -28.99
N ILE A 53 7.11 5.79 -28.99
CA ILE A 53 6.21 6.19 -27.91
C ILE A 53 4.81 5.64 -28.11
N ASP A 54 4.30 5.73 -29.37
CA ASP A 54 2.94 5.29 -29.67
C ASP A 54 2.79 4.84 -31.12
N ARG A 55 1.66 4.20 -31.43
CA ARG A 55 1.29 3.74 -32.77
C ARG A 55 -0.19 3.97 -33.00
N GLY A 56 -0.50 4.65 -34.09
CA GLY A 56 -1.88 4.96 -34.45
C GLY A 56 -2.02 5.60 -35.83
N THR A 57 -3.19 6.10 -36.17
CA THR A 57 -3.33 6.97 -37.35
C THR A 57 -2.66 8.32 -37.07
N VAL A 58 -2.24 9.02 -38.13
CA VAL A 58 -1.62 10.35 -37.97
C VAL A 58 -2.54 11.32 -37.23
N ALA A 59 -3.85 11.21 -37.42
CA ALA A 59 -4.82 12.06 -36.72
C ALA A 59 -4.92 11.74 -35.23
N ASP A 60 -4.87 10.46 -34.86
CA ASP A 60 -4.87 10.02 -33.44
C ASP A 60 -3.59 10.49 -32.77
N LEU A 61 -2.42 10.18 -33.35
CA LEU A 61 -1.12 10.61 -32.84
C LEU A 61 -1.03 12.13 -32.67
N HIS A 62 -1.56 12.91 -33.64
CA HIS A 62 -1.61 14.36 -33.52
C HIS A 62 -2.50 14.81 -32.36
N SER A 63 -3.68 14.23 -32.21
CA SER A 63 -4.62 14.62 -31.16
C SER A 63 -4.12 14.30 -29.74
N GLU A 64 -3.35 13.23 -29.59
CA GLU A 64 -2.90 12.73 -28.30
C GLU A 64 -1.55 13.30 -27.85
N HIS A 65 -0.65 13.58 -28.80
CA HIS A 65 0.73 13.94 -28.49
C HIS A 65 1.15 15.34 -28.90
N PHE A 66 0.31 16.09 -29.62
CA PHE A 66 0.66 17.40 -30.13
C PHE A 66 -0.36 18.47 -29.74
N THR A 67 0.09 19.71 -29.69
CA THR A 67 -0.78 20.88 -29.55
C THR A 67 -1.58 21.11 -30.84
N LYS A 68 -2.65 21.91 -30.77
CA LYS A 68 -3.44 22.30 -31.98
C LYS A 68 -2.61 22.95 -33.06
N THR A 69 -1.42 23.44 -32.77
CA THR A 69 -0.49 24.06 -33.70
C THR A 69 0.59 23.08 -34.20
N GLY A 70 0.50 21.80 -33.88
CA GLY A 70 1.44 20.75 -34.34
C GLY A 70 2.75 20.68 -33.58
N ALA A 71 2.92 21.41 -32.46
CA ALA A 71 4.08 21.26 -31.58
C ALA A 71 3.89 20.09 -30.65
N LEU A 72 4.95 19.30 -30.44
CA LEU A 72 4.93 18.18 -29.47
C LEU A 72 4.56 18.70 -28.07
N LEU A 73 3.75 17.93 -27.32
CA LEU A 73 3.30 18.36 -26.00
C LEU A 73 4.49 18.51 -25.02
N PRO A 74 4.44 19.46 -24.09
CA PRO A 74 5.58 19.83 -23.23
C PRO A 74 6.21 18.65 -22.46
N HIS A 75 5.45 17.66 -22.06
CA HIS A 75 5.99 16.50 -21.34
C HIS A 75 6.98 15.64 -22.18
N TYR A 76 7.02 15.82 -23.50
CA TYR A 76 8.01 15.18 -24.37
C TYR A 76 9.24 16.04 -24.64
N THR A 77 9.10 17.37 -24.57
CA THR A 77 10.16 18.33 -24.92
C THR A 77 10.89 18.90 -23.71
N GLU A 78 10.23 18.87 -22.54
CA GLU A 78 10.89 19.30 -21.32
C GLU A 78 11.81 18.18 -20.82
N THR A 79 13.11 18.43 -20.81
CA THR A 79 14.03 17.64 -19.99
C THR A 79 13.50 17.75 -18.57
N PRO A 80 13.15 16.64 -17.88
CA PRO A 80 12.69 16.74 -16.52
C PRO A 80 13.72 17.50 -15.73
N ALA A 81 13.32 18.61 -15.09
CA ALA A 81 14.20 19.36 -14.21
C ALA A 81 14.84 18.35 -13.24
N PRO A 82 16.17 18.43 -12.99
CA PRO A 82 16.79 17.53 -12.03
C PRO A 82 15.94 17.56 -10.75
N PRO A 83 15.66 16.40 -10.14
CA PRO A 83 14.85 16.37 -8.94
C PRO A 83 15.44 17.38 -7.96
N PRO A 84 14.61 18.25 -7.33
CA PRO A 84 15.13 19.16 -6.33
C PRO A 84 15.87 18.30 -5.30
N GLU A 85 17.06 18.74 -4.88
CA GLU A 85 17.76 18.08 -3.79
C GLU A 85 16.82 18.06 -2.57
N ILE A 86 16.13 16.96 -2.38
CA ILE A 86 15.29 16.73 -1.21
C ILE A 86 16.27 16.46 -0.08
N ARG A 87 16.62 17.51 0.65
CA ARG A 87 17.30 17.34 1.93
C ARG A 87 16.32 16.59 2.84
N ALA A 88 16.77 15.53 3.50
CA ALA A 88 16.00 14.66 4.39
C ALA A 88 15.17 15.40 5.48
N THR A 89 15.38 16.71 5.64
CA THR A 89 14.70 17.60 6.59
C THR A 89 13.44 18.30 6.03
N SER A 90 13.08 18.15 4.74
CA SER A 90 12.00 18.91 4.10
C SER A 90 10.89 18.03 3.50
N THR A 91 10.67 16.86 4.03
CA THR A 91 9.62 15.95 3.51
C THR A 91 8.18 16.44 3.71
N GLY A 92 7.97 17.53 4.43
CA GLY A 92 6.66 18.17 4.59
C GLY A 92 5.58 17.35 5.32
N GLY A 93 5.82 16.07 5.58
CA GLY A 93 4.88 15.17 6.24
C GLY A 93 4.82 15.38 7.76
N VAL A 94 3.68 15.05 8.35
CA VAL A 94 3.38 15.22 9.78
C VAL A 94 3.58 13.90 10.52
N ILE A 95 4.17 13.96 11.73
CA ILE A 95 4.19 12.82 12.66
C ILE A 95 2.87 12.87 13.44
N MET A 96 2.12 11.77 13.43
CA MET A 96 0.91 11.61 14.20
C MET A 96 0.65 10.13 14.49
N SER A 97 -0.14 9.84 15.50
CA SER A 97 -0.53 8.48 15.83
C SER A 97 -1.42 7.85 14.75
N ASN A 98 -1.52 6.53 14.75
CA ASN A 98 -2.45 5.80 13.87
C ASN A 98 -3.90 6.24 14.08
N ASP A 99 -4.31 6.45 15.33
CA ASP A 99 -5.68 6.83 15.66
C ASP A 99 -5.99 8.23 15.11
N GLU A 100 -5.10 9.20 15.27
CA GLU A 100 -5.23 10.54 14.70
C GLU A 100 -5.29 10.51 13.17
N TYR A 101 -4.41 9.72 12.53
CA TYR A 101 -4.42 9.56 11.07
C TYR A 101 -5.73 8.95 10.58
N HIS A 102 -6.21 7.90 11.22
CA HIS A 102 -7.46 7.26 10.82
C HIS A 102 -8.69 8.14 11.10
N ALA A 103 -8.70 8.91 12.18
CA ALA A 103 -9.78 9.83 12.52
C ALA A 103 -9.84 11.06 11.60
N HIS A 104 -8.76 11.40 10.89
CA HIS A 104 -8.73 12.56 10.00
C HIS A 104 -9.74 12.40 8.85
N PRO A 105 -10.54 13.42 8.52
CA PRO A 105 -11.65 13.34 7.58
C PRO A 105 -11.25 13.16 6.11
N SER A 106 -10.00 13.43 5.74
CA SER A 106 -9.50 13.24 4.38
C SER A 106 -9.65 11.79 3.92
N LEU A 107 -9.90 11.60 2.63
CA LEU A 107 -10.07 10.30 1.99
C LEU A 107 -8.74 9.56 1.94
N GLY A 108 -8.68 8.40 2.57
CA GLY A 108 -7.57 7.46 2.45
C GLY A 108 -7.90 6.32 1.49
N SER A 109 -6.88 5.59 1.06
CA SER A 109 -7.03 4.50 0.08
C SER A 109 -8.07 3.45 0.48
N THR A 110 -8.20 3.14 1.77
CA THR A 110 -9.19 2.16 2.26
C THR A 110 -10.62 2.65 2.05
N THR A 111 -10.91 3.91 2.31
CA THR A 111 -12.23 4.53 2.08
C THR A 111 -12.58 4.53 0.60
N ILE A 112 -11.64 4.95 -0.23
CA ILE A 112 -11.83 5.03 -1.69
C ILE A 112 -12.01 3.64 -2.30
N LYS A 113 -11.24 2.64 -1.89
CA LYS A 113 -11.43 1.24 -2.33
C LYS A 113 -12.81 0.67 -2.01
N ARG A 114 -13.39 1.08 -0.89
CA ARG A 114 -14.77 0.69 -0.56
C ARG A 114 -15.78 1.34 -1.48
N ALA A 115 -15.56 2.62 -1.79
CA ALA A 115 -16.42 3.36 -2.71
C ALA A 115 -16.37 2.79 -4.14
N LEU A 116 -15.25 2.22 -4.56
CA LEU A 116 -15.10 1.58 -5.87
C LEU A 116 -16.14 0.46 -6.10
N THR A 117 -16.55 -0.22 -5.04
CA THR A 117 -17.60 -1.25 -5.11
C THR A 117 -18.96 -0.65 -4.77
N HIS A 118 -19.09 0.00 -3.63
CA HIS A 118 -20.32 0.58 -3.10
C HIS A 118 -20.01 1.83 -2.27
N PRO A 119 -20.34 3.05 -2.73
CA PRO A 119 -20.07 4.29 -2.01
C PRO A 119 -20.61 4.33 -0.58
N GLU A 120 -21.81 3.75 -0.34
CA GLU A 120 -22.40 3.64 0.99
C GLU A 120 -21.56 2.84 2.00
N ARG A 121 -20.57 2.06 1.53
CA ARG A 121 -19.67 1.29 2.39
C ARG A 121 -18.42 2.07 2.83
N MET A 122 -18.27 3.33 2.46
CA MET A 122 -17.12 4.15 2.86
C MET A 122 -16.90 4.18 4.37
N THR A 123 -17.97 4.20 5.15
CA THR A 123 -17.95 4.21 6.62
C THR A 123 -17.99 2.81 7.25
N ALA A 124 -18.06 1.74 6.43
CA ALA A 124 -18.13 0.39 6.96
C ALA A 124 -16.86 0.02 7.76
N PRO A 125 -16.95 -0.84 8.78
CA PRO A 125 -15.80 -1.33 9.50
C PRO A 125 -14.81 -2.03 8.57
N SER A 126 -13.53 -2.06 8.98
CA SER A 126 -12.52 -2.83 8.25
C SER A 126 -12.89 -4.31 8.22
N GLY A 127 -12.79 -4.94 7.05
CA GLY A 127 -12.93 -6.39 6.90
C GLY A 127 -11.67 -7.18 7.31
N ILE A 128 -10.60 -6.48 7.71
CA ILE A 128 -9.37 -7.10 8.17
C ILE A 128 -9.57 -7.56 9.62
N SER A 129 -9.24 -8.82 9.92
CA SER A 129 -9.30 -9.31 11.29
C SER A 129 -8.30 -8.55 12.18
N ARG A 130 -8.65 -8.35 13.45
CA ARG A 130 -7.77 -7.68 14.42
C ARG A 130 -6.39 -8.36 14.47
N GLN A 131 -6.36 -9.69 14.48
CA GLN A 131 -5.10 -10.44 14.48
C GLN A 131 -4.22 -10.13 13.27
N ALA A 132 -4.80 -10.02 12.07
CA ALA A 132 -4.03 -9.68 10.85
C ALA A 132 -3.53 -8.23 10.88
N ALA A 133 -4.31 -7.30 11.44
CA ALA A 133 -3.89 -5.91 11.62
C ALA A 133 -2.74 -5.82 12.64
N ASP A 134 -2.86 -6.48 13.79
CA ASP A 134 -1.84 -6.50 14.83
C ASP A 134 -0.53 -7.13 14.32
N GLU A 135 -0.62 -8.20 13.53
CA GLU A 135 0.55 -8.80 12.88
C GLU A 135 1.22 -7.85 11.89
N GLY A 136 0.43 -7.15 11.07
CA GLY A 136 0.93 -6.11 10.17
C GLY A 136 1.65 -5.00 10.93
N ASN A 137 1.02 -4.46 11.97
CA ASN A 137 1.59 -3.38 12.79
C ASN A 137 2.91 -3.79 13.45
N ARG A 138 3.02 -5.03 13.95
CA ARG A 138 4.27 -5.55 14.52
C ARG A 138 5.38 -5.63 13.48
N LEU A 139 5.05 -6.12 12.29
CA LEU A 139 6.03 -6.23 11.19
C LEU A 139 6.53 -4.86 10.75
N HIS A 140 5.62 -3.89 10.57
CA HIS A 140 5.98 -2.51 10.21
C HIS A 140 6.88 -1.90 11.27
N CYS A 141 6.52 -1.99 12.56
CA CYS A 141 7.35 -1.48 13.65
C CYS A 141 8.76 -2.09 13.60
N ALA A 142 8.89 -3.41 13.41
CA ALA A 142 10.17 -4.09 13.40
C ALA A 142 11.09 -3.68 12.24
N ILE A 143 10.51 -3.31 11.09
CA ILE A 143 11.28 -2.96 9.88
C ILE A 143 11.53 -1.46 9.78
N ILE A 144 10.53 -0.65 10.11
CA ILE A 144 10.51 0.79 9.82
C ILE A 144 10.92 1.62 11.04
N GLU A 145 10.52 1.18 12.24
CA GLU A 145 10.75 1.88 13.51
C GLU A 145 11.34 0.92 14.55
N PRO A 146 12.48 0.24 14.26
CA PRO A 146 13.04 -0.80 15.13
C PRO A 146 13.37 -0.29 16.54
N GLU A 147 13.67 0.99 16.72
CA GLU A 147 13.90 1.64 18.00
C GLU A 147 12.64 1.71 18.87
N GLU A 148 11.44 1.70 18.24
CA GLU A 148 10.16 1.76 18.93
C GLU A 148 9.64 0.40 19.41
N ILE A 149 10.30 -0.70 19.01
CA ILE A 149 9.83 -2.06 19.26
C ILE A 149 9.63 -2.33 20.75
N HIS A 150 10.63 -1.96 21.54
CA HIS A 150 10.60 -2.14 23.01
C HIS A 150 9.67 -1.13 23.72
N ASN A 151 9.31 -0.03 23.06
CA ASN A 151 8.33 0.93 23.58
C ASN A 151 6.90 0.45 23.35
N ARG A 152 6.65 -0.23 22.23
CA ARG A 152 5.30 -0.68 21.83
C ARG A 152 4.97 -2.11 22.26
N TYR A 153 5.97 -2.98 22.35
CA TYR A 153 5.74 -4.41 22.61
C TYR A 153 6.56 -4.93 23.79
N VAL A 154 6.00 -5.92 24.46
CA VAL A 154 6.68 -6.68 25.53
C VAL A 154 6.29 -8.15 25.43
N VAL A 155 7.26 -9.01 25.64
CA VAL A 155 7.01 -10.46 25.66
C VAL A 155 6.23 -10.83 26.92
N ALA A 156 5.11 -11.52 26.74
CA ALA A 156 4.33 -12.04 27.84
C ALA A 156 5.14 -13.10 28.62
N PRO A 157 5.12 -13.08 29.95
CA PRO A 157 5.79 -14.12 30.75
C PRO A 157 5.18 -15.49 30.45
N ARG A 158 6.03 -16.50 30.31
CA ARG A 158 5.56 -17.86 30.04
C ARG A 158 5.48 -18.65 31.35
N PRO A 159 4.45 -19.51 31.51
CA PRO A 159 4.35 -20.38 32.72
C PRO A 159 5.59 -21.24 32.97
N ASP A 160 6.29 -21.65 31.90
CA ASP A 160 7.47 -22.52 31.99
C ASP A 160 8.70 -21.79 32.55
N ASP A 161 8.77 -20.46 32.39
CA ASP A 161 9.85 -19.62 32.94
C ASP A 161 9.74 -19.50 34.49
N TYR A 162 8.57 -19.89 35.03
CA TYR A 162 8.26 -19.84 36.46
C TYR A 162 7.76 -21.20 36.96
N PRO A 163 8.62 -22.24 37.00
CA PRO A 163 8.20 -23.61 37.32
C PRO A 163 7.62 -23.77 38.75
N HIS A 164 8.02 -22.90 39.67
CA HIS A 164 7.56 -22.92 41.06
C HIS A 164 6.33 -22.02 41.31
N ALA A 165 5.84 -21.27 40.31
CA ALA A 165 4.68 -20.44 40.50
C ALA A 165 3.40 -21.27 40.63
N LEU A 166 2.53 -20.85 41.54
CA LEU A 166 1.20 -21.44 41.73
C LEU A 166 0.25 -20.92 40.64
N LYS A 167 -0.11 -21.79 39.71
CA LYS A 167 -0.80 -21.42 38.45
C LYS A 167 -2.28 -21.76 38.47
N THR A 168 -2.66 -22.84 39.13
CA THR A 168 -4.02 -23.37 39.15
C THR A 168 -4.66 -23.26 40.54
N SER A 169 -5.98 -23.40 40.61
CA SER A 169 -6.68 -23.49 41.90
C SER A 169 -6.22 -24.69 42.74
N ASP A 170 -5.79 -25.76 42.10
CA ASP A 170 -5.31 -26.96 42.81
C ASP A 170 -3.91 -26.74 43.35
N ASP A 171 -3.03 -25.99 42.68
CA ASP A 171 -1.74 -25.58 43.22
C ASP A 171 -1.93 -24.72 44.49
N LEU A 172 -2.85 -23.73 44.41
CA LEU A 172 -3.18 -22.87 45.56
C LEU A 172 -3.71 -23.68 46.75
N LYS A 173 -4.66 -24.60 46.48
CA LYS A 173 -5.17 -25.50 47.54
C LYS A 173 -4.08 -26.44 48.08
N GLY A 174 -3.18 -26.93 47.24
CA GLY A 174 -2.03 -27.72 47.60
C GLY A 174 -1.10 -26.98 48.57
N ALA A 175 -0.77 -25.74 48.23
CA ALA A 175 0.06 -24.87 49.06
C ALA A 175 -0.58 -24.59 50.44
N LEU A 176 -1.89 -24.24 50.47
CA LEU A 176 -2.63 -24.03 51.71
C LEU A 176 -2.68 -25.28 52.56
N ARG A 177 -2.89 -26.45 51.94
CA ARG A 177 -2.88 -27.75 52.63
C ARG A 177 -1.52 -28.05 53.29
N SER A 178 -0.45 -27.82 52.54
CA SER A 178 0.92 -28.04 53.03
C SER A 178 1.28 -27.09 54.17
N ALA A 179 0.73 -25.88 54.19
CA ALA A 179 0.86 -24.91 55.26
C ALA A 179 -0.10 -25.13 56.43
N GLY A 180 -0.94 -26.19 56.41
CA GLY A 180 -1.87 -26.49 57.47
C GLY A 180 -3.09 -25.57 57.58
N VAL A 181 -3.33 -24.75 56.57
CA VAL A 181 -4.46 -23.77 56.50
C VAL A 181 -5.76 -24.55 56.24
N LYS A 182 -6.84 -24.18 56.93
CA LYS A 182 -8.18 -24.77 56.77
C LYS A 182 -9.16 -23.77 56.19
N GLY A 183 -10.32 -24.24 55.71
CA GLY A 183 -11.41 -23.36 55.24
C GLY A 183 -11.30 -22.87 53.81
N TYR A 184 -10.45 -23.46 52.97
CA TYR A 184 -10.29 -23.14 51.57
C TYR A 184 -11.21 -23.92 50.62
N SER A 185 -11.97 -24.91 51.12
CA SER A 185 -12.92 -25.67 50.31
C SER A 185 -14.08 -24.80 49.81
N GLY A 186 -14.41 -24.92 48.55
CA GLY A 186 -15.47 -24.11 47.90
C GLY A 186 -15.13 -22.65 47.58
N LYS A 187 -13.91 -22.18 47.93
CA LYS A 187 -13.49 -20.81 47.61
C LYS A 187 -13.09 -20.62 46.15
N LYS A 188 -13.36 -19.43 45.65
CA LYS A 188 -12.94 -19.02 44.30
C LYS A 188 -11.42 -18.80 44.25
N ARG A 189 -10.88 -18.78 43.05
CA ARG A 189 -9.44 -18.65 42.79
C ARG A 189 -8.82 -17.41 43.43
N GLU A 190 -9.52 -16.29 43.35
CA GLU A 190 -9.08 -14.99 43.89
C GLU A 190 -8.98 -15.05 45.44
N GLU A 191 -9.95 -15.72 46.09
CA GLU A 191 -9.95 -15.92 47.53
C GLU A 191 -8.82 -16.87 47.97
N LEU A 192 -8.61 -17.94 47.18
CA LEU A 192 -7.49 -18.87 47.41
C LEU A 192 -6.14 -18.16 47.29
N ALA A 193 -5.98 -17.32 46.27
CA ALA A 193 -4.78 -16.53 46.08
C ALA A 193 -4.53 -15.55 47.22
N ALA A 194 -5.58 -14.86 47.72
CA ALA A 194 -5.47 -14.01 48.90
C ALA A 194 -5.04 -14.80 50.15
N MET A 195 -5.63 -15.95 50.39
CA MET A 195 -5.25 -16.83 51.52
C MET A 195 -3.80 -17.32 51.42
N VAL A 196 -3.33 -17.65 50.19
CA VAL A 196 -1.92 -18.07 49.98
C VAL A 196 -0.98 -16.92 50.30
N ARG A 197 -1.26 -15.68 49.84
CA ARG A 197 -0.42 -14.52 50.14
C ARG A 197 -0.29 -14.24 51.63
N GLU A 198 -1.38 -14.47 52.37
CA GLU A 198 -1.41 -14.27 53.82
C GLU A 198 -0.72 -15.39 54.61
N SER A 199 -0.91 -16.63 54.17
CA SER A 199 -0.61 -17.79 55.01
C SER A 199 0.59 -18.62 54.55
N VAL A 200 1.13 -18.36 53.34
CA VAL A 200 2.25 -19.16 52.78
C VAL A 200 3.40 -18.22 52.39
N PRO A 201 4.31 -17.93 53.36
CA PRO A 201 5.43 -17.04 53.10
C PRO A 201 6.30 -17.52 51.94
N GLY A 202 6.65 -16.62 51.02
CA GLY A 202 7.50 -16.95 49.87
C GLY A 202 6.79 -17.65 48.71
N ALA A 203 5.47 -17.87 48.80
CA ALA A 203 4.72 -18.40 47.67
C ALA A 203 4.73 -17.43 46.47
N VAL A 204 5.09 -17.93 45.31
CA VAL A 204 5.06 -17.15 44.05
C VAL A 204 3.76 -17.49 43.33
N LEU A 205 2.89 -16.51 43.17
CA LEU A 205 1.61 -16.69 42.48
C LEU A 205 1.74 -16.23 41.04
N TRP A 206 1.24 -17.02 40.10
CA TRP A 206 1.20 -16.68 38.70
C TRP A 206 0.41 -15.37 38.42
N SER A 207 -0.65 -15.14 39.20
CA SER A 207 -1.42 -13.88 39.12
C SER A 207 -0.60 -12.65 39.49
N ASP A 208 0.36 -12.78 40.39
CA ASP A 208 1.19 -11.65 40.83
C ASP A 208 2.26 -11.33 39.78
N ILE A 209 2.85 -12.36 39.17
CA ILE A 209 3.74 -12.23 38.02
C ILE A 209 3.03 -11.50 36.87
N LEU A 210 1.81 -11.93 36.51
CA LEU A 210 1.03 -11.26 35.49
C LEU A 210 0.69 -9.81 35.83
N SER A 211 0.36 -9.54 37.08
CA SER A 211 0.04 -8.18 37.55
C SER A 211 1.26 -7.27 37.53
N GLU A 212 2.42 -7.75 37.95
CA GLU A 212 3.67 -7.00 37.93
C GLU A 212 4.11 -6.68 36.48
N HIS A 213 4.06 -7.70 35.60
CA HIS A 213 4.34 -7.49 34.18
C HIS A 213 3.33 -6.53 33.54
N GLY A 214 2.04 -6.64 33.89
CA GLY A 214 1.00 -5.73 33.43
C GLY A 214 1.23 -4.28 33.88
N ALA A 215 1.64 -4.08 35.11
CA ALA A 215 1.96 -2.76 35.65
C ALA A 215 3.19 -2.13 34.97
N SER A 216 4.22 -2.93 34.72
CA SER A 216 5.43 -2.48 34.00
C SER A 216 5.21 -2.23 32.51
N ALA A 217 4.15 -2.80 31.93
CA ALA A 217 3.80 -2.74 30.52
C ALA A 217 2.52 -1.92 30.23
N ALA A 218 2.11 -1.03 31.14
CA ALA A 218 0.80 -0.34 31.11
C ALA A 218 0.42 0.33 29.78
N SER A 219 1.43 0.66 28.93
CA SER A 219 1.24 1.26 27.60
C SER A 219 1.67 0.35 26.44
N LYS A 220 2.08 -0.91 26.72
CA LYS A 220 2.65 -1.82 25.72
C LYS A 220 1.69 -2.95 25.37
N THR A 221 1.82 -3.45 24.14
CA THR A 221 1.10 -4.63 23.71
C THR A 221 1.88 -5.89 24.08
N PHE A 222 1.22 -6.82 24.76
CA PHE A 222 1.80 -8.15 25.03
C PHE A 222 1.84 -8.99 23.76
N VAL A 223 2.99 -9.59 23.50
CA VAL A 223 3.21 -10.56 22.42
C VAL A 223 3.76 -11.87 23.02
N SER A 224 3.49 -12.98 22.36
CA SER A 224 4.13 -14.24 22.71
C SER A 224 5.61 -14.25 22.29
N GLN A 225 6.42 -15.16 22.86
CA GLN A 225 7.80 -15.31 22.42
C GLN A 225 7.90 -15.68 20.94
N ASP A 226 6.99 -16.52 20.44
CA ASP A 226 6.97 -16.92 19.03
C ASP A 226 6.69 -15.72 18.10
N GLU A 227 5.76 -14.84 18.47
CA GLU A 227 5.47 -13.62 17.74
C GLU A 227 6.65 -12.64 17.76
N TRP A 228 7.32 -12.53 18.90
CA TRP A 228 8.53 -11.73 19.05
C TRP A 228 9.66 -12.23 18.15
N ASP A 229 9.92 -13.54 18.18
CA ASP A 229 10.95 -14.19 17.37
C ASP A 229 10.61 -14.13 15.86
N GLU A 230 9.33 -14.29 15.48
CA GLU A 230 8.89 -14.16 14.10
C GLU A 230 9.14 -12.75 13.59
N MET A 231 8.77 -11.74 14.37
CA MET A 231 8.95 -10.32 14.02
C MET A 231 10.44 -10.00 13.74
N HIS A 232 11.36 -10.42 14.62
CA HIS A 232 12.79 -10.22 14.45
C HIS A 232 13.34 -10.98 13.25
N ARG A 233 12.97 -12.24 13.07
CA ARG A 233 13.37 -13.01 11.87
C ARG A 233 12.92 -12.36 10.57
N CYS A 234 11.72 -11.77 10.56
CA CYS A 234 11.23 -11.04 9.38
C CYS A 234 12.05 -9.77 9.12
N ALA A 235 12.32 -8.97 10.15
CA ALA A 235 13.14 -7.77 10.03
C ALA A 235 14.57 -8.09 9.58
N ASP A 236 15.20 -9.10 10.19
CA ASP A 236 16.54 -9.56 9.80
C ASP A 236 16.61 -10.02 8.35
N ALA A 237 15.60 -10.76 7.88
CA ALA A 237 15.51 -11.21 6.49
C ALA A 237 15.37 -10.04 5.51
N VAL A 238 14.59 -9.01 5.86
CA VAL A 238 14.46 -7.79 5.09
C VAL A 238 15.79 -7.05 5.01
N MET A 239 16.42 -6.78 6.15
CA MET A 239 17.67 -6.05 6.23
C MET A 239 18.84 -6.80 5.58
N ALA A 240 18.80 -8.13 5.53
CA ALA A 240 19.79 -8.96 4.85
C ALA A 240 19.62 -9.02 3.33
N HIS A 241 18.44 -8.64 2.81
CA HIS A 241 18.11 -8.83 1.39
C HIS A 241 18.96 -7.94 0.48
N ALA A 242 19.48 -8.52 -0.61
CA ALA A 242 20.43 -7.83 -1.50
C ALA A 242 19.86 -6.56 -2.13
N PHE A 243 18.60 -6.56 -2.55
CA PHE A 243 17.92 -5.39 -3.09
C PHE A 243 17.79 -4.28 -2.03
N VAL A 244 17.39 -4.62 -0.80
CA VAL A 244 17.25 -3.66 0.30
C VAL A 244 18.59 -2.95 0.57
N LYS A 245 19.68 -3.71 0.61
CA LYS A 245 21.03 -3.17 0.80
C LYS A 245 21.52 -2.37 -0.42
N GLY A 246 21.29 -2.90 -1.63
CA GLY A 246 21.77 -2.27 -2.86
C GLY A 246 21.09 -0.95 -3.17
N GLU A 247 19.79 -0.86 -2.90
CA GLU A 247 18.99 0.37 -3.10
C GLU A 247 19.00 1.30 -1.87
N GLY A 248 19.68 0.94 -0.80
CA GLY A 248 19.72 1.72 0.43
C GLY A 248 18.34 1.92 1.06
N LEU A 249 17.41 0.97 0.89
CA LEU A 249 16.11 1.06 1.54
C LEU A 249 16.29 1.11 3.06
N PHE A 250 15.50 1.95 3.72
CA PHE A 250 15.54 2.21 5.16
C PHE A 250 16.82 2.88 5.69
N SER A 251 17.77 3.27 4.84
CA SER A 251 18.95 4.02 5.23
C SER A 251 18.88 5.51 4.90
N ASP A 252 18.06 5.87 3.91
CA ASP A 252 17.85 7.25 3.46
C ASP A 252 16.36 7.45 3.17
N GLY A 253 15.74 8.36 3.92
CA GLY A 253 14.31 8.61 3.83
C GLY A 253 13.64 8.77 5.18
N VAL A 254 12.30 8.67 5.17
CA VAL A 254 11.47 8.80 6.39
C VAL A 254 10.36 7.76 6.39
N GLY A 255 10.11 7.20 7.57
CA GLY A 255 9.03 6.23 7.80
C GLY A 255 7.76 6.90 8.34
N GLU A 256 6.60 6.31 8.05
CA GLU A 256 5.31 6.57 8.70
C GLU A 256 4.91 8.07 8.74
N ARG A 257 5.33 8.86 7.75
CA ARG A 257 4.92 10.26 7.64
C ARG A 257 3.56 10.40 6.97
N SER A 258 2.70 11.19 7.59
CA SER A 258 1.35 11.48 7.09
C SER A 258 1.35 12.72 6.23
N PHE A 259 0.75 12.63 5.05
CA PHE A 259 0.59 13.70 4.08
C PHE A 259 -0.89 13.93 3.82
N PHE A 260 -1.27 15.19 3.69
CA PHE A 260 -2.64 15.61 3.43
C PHE A 260 -2.63 16.66 2.31
N ALA A 261 -3.42 16.44 1.26
CA ALA A 261 -3.50 17.38 0.14
C ALA A 261 -4.89 17.42 -0.48
N ASP A 262 -5.21 18.54 -1.07
CA ASP A 262 -6.35 18.68 -1.98
C ASP A 262 -5.90 18.31 -3.38
N VAL A 263 -6.25 17.10 -3.84
CA VAL A 263 -5.88 16.61 -5.18
C VAL A 263 -7.01 16.90 -6.16
N THR A 264 -6.66 17.33 -7.37
CA THR A 264 -7.62 17.62 -8.44
C THR A 264 -7.43 16.63 -9.58
N TYR A 265 -8.53 16.07 -10.07
CA TYR A 265 -8.55 15.18 -11.24
C TYR A 265 -9.29 15.85 -12.40
N ASN A 266 -8.86 15.55 -13.62
CA ASN A 266 -9.39 16.16 -14.84
C ASN A 266 -10.44 15.28 -15.56
N ASP A 267 -10.95 14.27 -14.89
CA ASP A 267 -11.97 13.40 -15.46
C ASP A 267 -13.32 14.12 -15.60
N PRO A 268 -14.11 13.85 -16.66
CA PRO A 268 -15.31 14.61 -16.98
C PRO A 268 -16.35 14.68 -15.86
N GLY A 269 -16.50 13.59 -15.07
CA GLY A 269 -17.49 13.52 -13.99
C GLY A 269 -17.11 14.34 -12.74
N ILE A 270 -15.82 14.54 -12.51
CA ILE A 270 -15.26 15.15 -11.30
C ILE A 270 -14.34 16.35 -11.58
N TYR A 271 -14.38 16.87 -12.81
CA TYR A 271 -13.49 17.92 -13.29
C TYR A 271 -13.45 19.14 -12.37
N GLY A 272 -12.24 19.55 -12.00
CA GLY A 272 -11.98 20.72 -11.18
C GLY A 272 -12.38 20.60 -9.72
N ARG A 273 -12.96 19.49 -9.30
CA ARG A 273 -13.24 19.23 -7.88
C ARG A 273 -11.96 18.91 -7.13
N LYS A 274 -11.76 19.59 -6.01
CA LYS A 274 -10.70 19.28 -5.06
C LYS A 274 -11.15 18.17 -4.10
N TRP A 275 -10.32 17.16 -3.98
CA TRP A 275 -10.55 16.02 -3.10
C TRP A 275 -9.57 16.03 -1.94
N PRO A 276 -10.03 16.25 -0.70
CA PRO A 276 -9.14 16.18 0.46
C PRO A 276 -8.69 14.73 0.66
N MET A 277 -7.43 14.46 0.37
CA MET A 277 -6.84 13.12 0.44
C MET A 277 -5.74 13.02 1.47
N LYS A 278 -5.47 11.79 1.91
CA LYS A 278 -4.37 11.48 2.82
C LYS A 278 -3.61 10.25 2.39
N ALA A 279 -2.29 10.30 2.60
CA ALA A 279 -1.37 9.19 2.38
C ALA A 279 -0.41 9.05 3.56
N ARG A 280 -0.03 7.83 3.89
CA ARG A 280 1.03 7.52 4.84
C ARG A 280 1.87 6.39 4.25
N PRO A 281 2.93 6.72 3.50
CA PRO A 281 3.91 5.74 3.05
C PRO A 281 4.57 5.05 4.24
N ASP A 282 4.79 3.75 4.14
CA ASP A 282 5.58 3.02 5.13
C ASP A 282 7.02 3.57 5.15
N TRP A 283 7.61 3.78 3.96
CA TRP A 283 8.90 4.44 3.80
C TRP A 283 8.93 5.33 2.55
N LEU A 284 9.39 6.57 2.72
CA LEU A 284 9.52 7.55 1.64
C LEU A 284 10.98 7.97 1.47
N GLN A 285 11.55 7.69 0.30
CA GLN A 285 12.81 8.23 -0.18
C GLN A 285 12.56 9.35 -1.21
N ALA A 286 13.59 10.05 -1.65
CA ALA A 286 13.49 11.15 -2.61
C ALA A 286 12.77 10.75 -3.92
N THR A 287 12.97 9.53 -4.40
CA THR A 287 12.46 9.03 -5.68
C THR A 287 11.60 7.77 -5.56
N ARG A 288 11.45 7.21 -4.37
CA ARG A 288 10.79 5.91 -4.18
C ARG A 288 9.87 5.92 -2.97
N VAL A 289 8.70 5.35 -3.14
CA VAL A 289 7.82 4.91 -2.06
C VAL A 289 7.98 3.41 -1.89
N THR A 290 8.28 2.97 -0.67
CA THR A 290 8.30 1.54 -0.32
C THR A 290 7.16 1.24 0.63
N ASP A 291 6.40 0.20 0.32
CA ASP A 291 5.23 -0.24 1.08
C ASP A 291 5.45 -1.71 1.49
N VAL A 292 5.49 -1.98 2.78
CA VAL A 292 5.80 -3.30 3.35
C VAL A 292 4.53 -4.12 3.44
N LYS A 293 4.55 -5.33 2.92
CA LYS A 293 3.39 -6.22 2.93
C LYS A 293 3.73 -7.58 3.53
N SER A 294 2.97 -7.98 4.54
CA SER A 294 2.98 -9.35 5.07
C SER A 294 2.23 -10.28 4.14
N TRP A 295 2.81 -11.45 3.83
CA TRP A 295 2.23 -12.44 2.94
C TRP A 295 2.32 -13.86 3.51
N LYS A 296 1.23 -14.62 3.44
CA LYS A 296 1.13 -16.02 3.86
C LYS A 296 0.51 -16.93 2.82
N GLY A 297 0.17 -16.38 1.64
CA GLY A 297 -0.61 -17.10 0.62
C GLY A 297 0.15 -18.17 -0.16
N GLY A 298 1.46 -18.26 -0.01
CA GLY A 298 2.29 -19.16 -0.81
C GLY A 298 2.30 -18.84 -2.31
N ALA A 299 2.73 -19.77 -3.14
CA ALA A 299 2.80 -19.66 -4.61
C ALA A 299 3.64 -18.49 -5.16
N GLY A 300 4.41 -17.79 -4.31
CA GLY A 300 5.41 -16.80 -4.69
C GLY A 300 4.86 -15.50 -5.27
N ARG A 301 5.72 -14.77 -5.98
CA ARG A 301 5.48 -13.40 -6.47
C ARG A 301 4.22 -13.23 -7.29
N SER A 302 3.92 -14.15 -8.21
CA SER A 302 2.76 -14.03 -9.11
C SER A 302 1.43 -14.10 -8.36
N ALA A 303 1.34 -14.96 -7.33
CA ALA A 303 0.15 -15.04 -6.48
C ALA A 303 -0.05 -13.76 -5.64
N PHE A 304 1.03 -13.16 -5.15
CA PHE A 304 0.96 -11.87 -4.49
C PHE A 304 0.45 -10.78 -5.44
N ILE A 305 1.00 -10.68 -6.66
CA ILE A 305 0.56 -9.68 -7.65
C ILE A 305 -0.93 -9.84 -7.98
N ALA A 306 -1.40 -11.06 -8.18
CA ALA A 306 -2.82 -11.33 -8.42
C ALA A 306 -3.69 -10.89 -7.23
N GLN A 307 -3.26 -11.16 -6.00
CA GLN A 307 -3.95 -10.71 -4.80
C GLN A 307 -3.91 -9.18 -4.64
N ALA A 308 -2.76 -8.55 -4.93
CA ALA A 308 -2.59 -7.10 -4.87
C ALA A 308 -3.55 -6.38 -5.84
N ASN A 309 -3.70 -6.90 -7.06
CA ASN A 309 -4.66 -6.39 -8.03
C ASN A 309 -6.10 -6.55 -7.52
N ARG A 310 -6.46 -7.72 -6.97
CA ARG A 310 -7.79 -7.96 -6.38
C ARG A 310 -8.10 -7.06 -5.20
N LEU A 311 -7.10 -6.69 -4.41
CA LEU A 311 -7.24 -5.80 -3.24
C LEU A 311 -7.02 -4.33 -3.60
N HIS A 312 -6.92 -4.01 -4.88
CA HIS A 312 -6.71 -2.65 -5.39
C HIS A 312 -5.52 -1.94 -4.73
N TYR A 313 -4.36 -2.62 -4.63
CA TYR A 313 -3.14 -2.01 -4.10
C TYR A 313 -2.52 -1.01 -5.09
N ASP A 314 -2.80 -1.16 -6.38
CA ASP A 314 -2.53 -0.19 -7.44
C ASP A 314 -3.21 1.17 -7.17
N LEU A 315 -4.49 1.17 -6.80
CA LEU A 315 -5.19 2.38 -6.39
C LEU A 315 -4.53 3.05 -5.18
N SER A 316 -4.07 2.26 -4.19
CA SER A 316 -3.35 2.83 -3.04
C SER A 316 -2.05 3.51 -3.47
N ALA A 317 -1.29 2.87 -4.36
CA ALA A 317 -0.04 3.42 -4.87
C ALA A 317 -0.28 4.72 -5.64
N ALA A 318 -1.26 4.74 -6.55
CA ALA A 318 -1.64 5.92 -7.30
C ALA A 318 -1.99 7.09 -6.38
N LEU A 319 -2.89 6.86 -5.41
CA LEU A 319 -3.28 7.86 -4.42
C LEU A 319 -2.07 8.41 -3.64
N TYR A 320 -1.18 7.54 -3.18
CA TYR A 320 -0.01 7.96 -2.43
C TYR A 320 0.91 8.86 -3.26
N LEU A 321 1.19 8.46 -4.51
CA LEU A 321 2.03 9.24 -5.42
C LEU A 321 1.38 10.59 -5.76
N ASP A 322 0.06 10.64 -5.94
CA ASP A 322 -0.64 11.87 -6.27
C ASP A 322 -0.68 12.84 -5.08
N VAL A 323 -0.94 12.36 -3.85
CA VAL A 323 -0.85 13.18 -2.64
C VAL A 323 0.58 13.69 -2.41
N LEU A 324 1.58 12.86 -2.61
CA LEU A 324 2.99 13.24 -2.48
C LEU A 324 3.41 14.28 -3.52
N ARG A 325 2.86 14.19 -4.73
CA ARG A 325 3.12 15.19 -5.80
C ARG A 325 2.64 16.58 -5.42
N GLU A 326 1.50 16.70 -4.73
CA GLU A 326 1.00 18.00 -4.21
C GLU A 326 1.94 18.61 -3.15
N HIS A 327 2.76 17.79 -2.49
CA HIS A 327 3.83 18.23 -1.59
C HIS A 327 5.18 18.46 -2.28
N GLY A 328 5.23 18.41 -3.61
CA GLY A 328 6.45 18.61 -4.40
C GLY A 328 7.38 17.39 -4.45
N HIS A 329 6.95 16.23 -3.94
CA HIS A 329 7.69 14.99 -4.13
C HIS A 329 7.53 14.48 -5.56
N ARG A 330 8.65 14.08 -6.17
CA ARG A 330 8.69 13.49 -7.52
C ARG A 330 9.02 12.01 -7.45
N SER A 331 8.41 11.30 -6.50
CA SER A 331 8.56 9.85 -6.40
C SER A 331 7.65 9.20 -7.44
N ASP A 332 8.23 8.67 -8.51
CA ASP A 332 7.50 7.94 -9.55
C ASP A 332 7.63 6.42 -9.37
N VAL A 333 8.49 5.99 -8.46
CA VAL A 333 8.74 4.57 -8.19
C VAL A 333 7.98 4.13 -6.95
N PHE A 334 7.11 3.15 -7.12
CA PHE A 334 6.43 2.49 -6.00
C PHE A 334 6.85 1.02 -5.92
N THR A 335 7.32 0.59 -4.76
CA THR A 335 7.82 -0.78 -4.54
C THR A 335 7.07 -1.43 -3.38
N TRP A 336 6.49 -2.60 -3.62
CA TRP A 336 6.08 -3.48 -2.54
C TRP A 336 7.27 -4.30 -2.05
N LEU A 337 7.53 -4.21 -0.77
CA LEU A 337 8.47 -5.10 -0.10
C LEU A 337 7.65 -6.19 0.62
N VAL A 338 7.53 -7.34 -0.05
CA VAL A 338 6.67 -8.42 0.41
C VAL A 338 7.46 -9.38 1.29
N VAL A 339 7.03 -9.50 2.53
CA VAL A 339 7.59 -10.42 3.52
C VAL A 339 6.76 -11.71 3.51
N ASP A 340 7.22 -12.69 2.74
CA ASP A 340 6.54 -13.97 2.57
C ASP A 340 6.93 -14.93 3.70
N LYS A 341 5.93 -15.22 4.54
CA LYS A 341 6.01 -16.08 5.72
C LYS A 341 5.38 -17.45 5.49
N SER A 342 5.03 -17.79 4.26
CA SER A 342 4.30 -19.03 3.94
C SER A 342 5.02 -20.29 4.38
N THR A 343 6.35 -20.27 4.39
CA THR A 343 7.20 -21.42 4.76
C THR A 343 7.52 -21.52 6.25
N LEU A 344 7.27 -20.48 7.06
CA LEU A 344 7.68 -20.46 8.48
C LEU A 344 7.06 -21.59 9.30
N LYS A 345 5.78 -21.90 9.06
CA LYS A 345 5.08 -22.99 9.78
C LYS A 345 5.67 -24.37 9.52
N THR A 346 6.40 -24.55 8.41
CA THR A 346 7.06 -25.81 8.03
C THR A 346 8.56 -25.81 8.32
N GLY A 347 9.04 -24.85 9.13
CA GLY A 347 10.47 -24.73 9.46
C GLY A 347 11.31 -24.07 8.36
N GLY A 348 10.67 -23.49 7.35
CA GLY A 348 11.34 -22.74 6.28
C GLY A 348 11.80 -21.34 6.72
N ARG A 349 12.40 -20.63 5.77
CA ARG A 349 12.90 -19.25 5.95
C ARG A 349 11.89 -18.21 5.46
N VAL A 350 12.00 -17.00 5.98
CA VAL A 350 11.30 -15.83 5.39
C VAL A 350 11.85 -15.57 3.98
N ILE A 351 10.95 -15.36 3.02
CA ILE A 351 11.30 -15.02 1.64
C ILE A 351 10.90 -13.57 1.39
N ILE A 352 11.81 -12.78 0.83
CA ILE A 352 11.55 -11.38 0.51
C ILE A 352 11.39 -11.22 -0.99
N HIS A 353 10.32 -10.55 -1.41
CA HIS A 353 10.10 -10.14 -2.78
C HIS A 353 10.04 -8.62 -2.85
N ALA A 354 10.99 -8.00 -3.54
CA ALA A 354 10.91 -6.59 -3.93
C ALA A 354 10.22 -6.52 -5.29
N ILE A 355 9.05 -5.89 -5.33
CA ILE A 355 8.20 -5.82 -6.52
C ILE A 355 7.93 -4.35 -6.83
N THR A 356 8.62 -3.81 -7.82
CA THR A 356 8.39 -2.44 -8.30
C THR A 356 7.26 -2.45 -9.32
N MET A 357 6.32 -1.54 -9.16
CA MET A 357 5.20 -1.36 -10.07
C MET A 357 5.67 -0.74 -11.38
N SER A 358 5.15 -1.24 -12.49
CA SER A 358 5.30 -0.56 -13.78
C SER A 358 4.43 0.70 -13.84
N PRO A 359 4.77 1.68 -14.68
CA PRO A 359 3.91 2.84 -14.92
C PRO A 359 2.47 2.46 -15.30
N ALA A 360 2.30 1.46 -16.16
CA ALA A 360 0.97 0.96 -16.55
C ALA A 360 0.15 0.41 -15.36
N PHE A 361 0.81 -0.20 -14.37
CA PHE A 361 0.11 -0.69 -13.18
C PHE A 361 -0.31 0.45 -12.25
N ILE A 362 0.49 1.52 -12.17
CA ILE A 362 0.14 2.75 -11.44
C ILE A 362 -1.02 3.47 -12.14
N GLU A 363 -0.99 3.54 -13.47
CA GLU A 363 -2.06 4.16 -14.26
C GLU A 363 -3.39 3.43 -14.10
N GLN A 364 -3.40 2.11 -14.16
CA GLN A 364 -4.58 1.32 -13.80
C GLN A 364 -5.12 1.68 -12.40
N GLY A 365 -4.23 1.98 -11.46
CA GLY A 365 -4.60 2.47 -10.13
C GLY A 365 -5.27 3.84 -10.18
N ARG A 366 -4.82 4.77 -11.06
CA ARG A 366 -5.44 6.09 -11.27
C ARG A 366 -6.83 5.99 -11.88
N GLU A 367 -6.99 5.12 -12.89
CA GLU A 367 -8.30 4.84 -13.48
C GLU A 367 -9.30 4.39 -12.40
N LYS A 368 -8.91 3.38 -11.58
CA LYS A 368 -9.75 2.92 -10.46
C LYS A 368 -10.02 4.02 -9.42
N LEU A 369 -9.04 4.88 -9.18
CA LEU A 369 -9.18 6.02 -8.27
C LEU A 369 -10.20 7.02 -8.82
N SER A 370 -10.10 7.38 -10.10
CA SER A 370 -11.07 8.24 -10.77
C SER A 370 -12.48 7.66 -10.72
N ASP A 371 -12.65 6.39 -11.09
CA ASP A 371 -13.94 5.68 -11.02
C ASP A 371 -14.56 5.72 -9.61
N ALA A 372 -13.73 5.53 -8.59
CA ALA A 372 -14.21 5.57 -7.20
C ALA A 372 -14.66 6.97 -6.80
N LEU A 373 -13.93 8.01 -7.21
CA LEU A 373 -14.27 9.41 -6.92
C LEU A 373 -15.53 9.85 -7.65
N ASP A 374 -15.73 9.42 -8.90
CA ASP A 374 -16.95 9.67 -9.64
C ASP A 374 -18.16 9.01 -8.97
N ARG A 375 -18.01 7.78 -8.47
CA ARG A 375 -19.04 7.10 -7.68
C ARG A 375 -19.34 7.83 -6.37
N ILE A 376 -18.32 8.32 -5.66
CA ILE A 376 -18.51 9.14 -4.44
C ILE A 376 -19.31 10.39 -4.79
N HIS A 377 -18.90 11.10 -5.84
CA HIS A 377 -19.59 12.31 -6.29
C HIS A 377 -21.05 12.04 -6.66
N SER A 378 -21.29 10.99 -7.44
CA SER A 378 -22.66 10.59 -7.83
C SER A 378 -23.50 10.21 -6.63
N TRP A 379 -22.93 9.53 -5.64
CA TRP A 379 -23.64 9.16 -4.41
C TRP A 379 -23.95 10.38 -3.54
N GLU A 380 -23.06 11.35 -3.43
CA GLU A 380 -23.27 12.60 -2.69
C GLU A 380 -24.35 13.48 -3.34
N THR A 381 -24.38 13.53 -4.67
CA THR A 381 -25.30 14.39 -5.43
C THR A 381 -26.65 13.74 -5.71
N SER A 382 -26.69 12.43 -5.78
CA SER A 382 -27.89 11.65 -6.16
C SER A 382 -27.94 10.29 -5.45
N PRO A 383 -28.03 10.25 -4.11
CA PRO A 383 -27.94 8.99 -3.34
C PRO A 383 -29.04 7.97 -3.70
N GLY A 384 -30.15 8.42 -4.26
CA GLY A 384 -31.23 7.54 -4.72
C GLY A 384 -30.87 6.60 -5.87
N ILE A 385 -29.79 6.88 -6.62
CA ILE A 385 -29.31 6.00 -7.69
C ILE A 385 -28.83 4.66 -7.11
N TYR A 386 -28.20 4.67 -5.96
CA TYR A 386 -27.66 3.48 -5.30
C TYR A 386 -28.67 2.75 -4.39
N ASN A 387 -29.83 3.37 -4.14
CA ASN A 387 -30.91 2.76 -3.35
C ASN A 387 -31.88 1.94 -4.20
N ARG A 388 -31.74 1.93 -5.52
CA ARG A 388 -32.54 1.07 -6.39
C ARG A 388 -32.00 -0.35 -6.29
N GLN A 389 -32.81 -1.26 -5.76
CA GLN A 389 -32.55 -2.69 -5.97
C GLN A 389 -32.62 -2.93 -7.48
N GLU A 390 -31.54 -3.43 -8.05
CA GLU A 390 -31.54 -3.84 -9.45
C GLU A 390 -32.44 -5.06 -9.58
N GLU A 391 -33.64 -4.87 -10.12
CA GLU A 391 -34.57 -5.94 -10.47
C GLU A 391 -34.22 -6.58 -11.82
N ILE A 392 -32.94 -6.61 -12.17
CA ILE A 392 -32.47 -7.13 -13.47
C ILE A 392 -31.79 -8.48 -13.24
N GLU A 393 -32.25 -9.47 -14.00
CA GLU A 393 -31.54 -10.76 -14.08
C GLU A 393 -30.17 -10.57 -14.74
N HIS A 394 -29.12 -10.97 -14.05
CA HIS A 394 -27.75 -10.97 -14.58
C HIS A 394 -27.34 -12.37 -15.00
N ILE A 395 -26.95 -12.53 -16.27
CA ILE A 395 -26.34 -13.77 -16.75
C ILE A 395 -24.88 -13.76 -16.35
N ALA A 396 -24.47 -14.72 -15.50
CA ALA A 396 -23.09 -14.89 -15.11
C ALA A 396 -22.31 -15.57 -16.24
N GLU A 397 -21.34 -14.88 -16.79
CA GLU A 397 -20.39 -15.46 -17.74
C GLU A 397 -19.11 -15.91 -17.04
N PRO A 398 -18.50 -17.06 -17.40
CA PRO A 398 -17.25 -17.47 -16.82
C PRO A 398 -16.16 -16.46 -17.21
N PRO A 399 -15.25 -16.12 -16.27
CA PRO A 399 -14.17 -15.20 -16.57
C PRO A 399 -13.27 -15.76 -17.68
N ALA A 400 -12.77 -14.91 -18.57
CA ALA A 400 -11.99 -15.27 -19.73
C ALA A 400 -10.74 -16.15 -19.44
N TRP A 401 -10.28 -16.18 -18.18
CA TRP A 401 -9.16 -17.02 -17.71
C TRP A 401 -9.63 -18.37 -17.10
N GLY A 402 -10.93 -18.62 -17.00
CA GLY A 402 -11.49 -19.82 -16.39
C GLY A 402 -11.43 -21.10 -17.25
N TRP A 403 -10.89 -21.04 -18.46
CA TRP A 403 -10.82 -22.15 -19.41
C TRP A 403 -9.38 -22.67 -19.65
N ARG A 404 -8.45 -22.48 -18.70
CA ARG A 404 -7.09 -23.03 -18.82
C ARG A 404 -6.77 -24.00 -17.70
#